data_b44539c50f41d0389e1f1bfe1ae7c08c
#
_entry.id   b44539c50f41d0389e1f1bfe1ae7c08c
#
_cell.length_a   1.000
_cell.length_b   1.000
_cell.length_c   1.000
_cell.angle_alpha   90.00
_cell.angle_beta   90.00
_cell.angle_gamma   90.00
#
_symmetry.space_group_name_H-M   'P 1'
#
loop_
_entity.id
_entity.type
_entity.pdbx_description
1 polymer ?
#
loop_
_entity_poly.entity_id
_entity_poly.type
_entity_poly.pdbx_seq_one_letter_code
_entity_poly.pdbx_strand_id
1 'polypeptide(L)'
;MNNIDLLKYEVIETDGVFTFKNDNTTLGFVRFNKIGEIEYIFVNPIFRNQGLAKRLLKLVKQKTGKKIVLQEPISPLGSKLINSIMKWN
;
A
#
# COMPACT_ATOMS: atom_id res chain seq x y z
N MET A 1 16.84 -4.86 12.92
CA MET A 1 15.84 -5.90 12.76
C MET A 1 14.54 -5.31 12.23
N ASN A 2 13.97 -5.96 11.24
CA ASN A 2 12.67 -5.53 10.72
C ASN A 2 11.57 -6.05 11.63
N ASN A 3 10.78 -5.13 12.20
CA ASN A 3 9.75 -5.47 13.16
C ASN A 3 8.37 -5.67 12.54
N ILE A 4 8.28 -5.63 11.20
CA ILE A 4 6.98 -5.79 10.54
C ILE A 4 6.32 -7.11 10.91
N ASP A 5 7.12 -8.18 10.98
CA ASP A 5 6.59 -9.50 11.31
C ASP A 5 6.16 -9.58 12.78
N LEU A 6 6.61 -8.65 13.61
CA LEU A 6 6.20 -8.57 15.01
C LEU A 6 4.99 -7.66 15.18
N LEU A 7 4.65 -6.86 14.17
CA LEU A 7 3.44 -6.05 14.21
C LEU A 7 2.25 -6.95 13.97
N LYS A 8 1.35 -6.99 14.91
CA LYS A 8 0.10 -7.71 14.73
C LYS A 8 -0.89 -6.76 14.11
N TYR A 9 -1.30 -7.06 12.90
CA TYR A 9 -2.30 -6.26 12.19
C TYR A 9 -3.13 -7.15 11.29
N GLU A 10 -4.32 -6.66 10.99
CA GLU A 10 -5.24 -7.31 10.07
C GLU A 10 -5.21 -6.62 8.73
N VAL A 11 -5.46 -7.39 7.67
CA VAL A 11 -5.70 -6.86 6.34
C VAL A 11 -7.20 -6.84 6.13
N ILE A 12 -7.74 -5.64 5.92
CA ILE A 12 -9.17 -5.48 5.65
C ILE A 12 -9.33 -5.01 4.23
N GLU A 13 -10.14 -5.73 3.47
CA GLU A 13 -10.49 -5.35 2.11
C GLU A 13 -11.92 -4.86 2.10
N THR A 14 -12.11 -3.61 1.65
CA THR A 14 -13.40 -3.07 1.32
C THR A 14 -13.35 -2.64 -0.13
N ASP A 15 -14.48 -2.23 -0.69
CA ASP A 15 -14.55 -1.91 -2.12
C ASP A 15 -13.51 -0.87 -2.51
N GLY A 16 -12.49 -1.30 -3.25
CA GLY A 16 -11.43 -0.42 -3.74
C GLY A 16 -10.41 0.03 -2.70
N VAL A 17 -10.38 -0.60 -1.52
CA VAL A 17 -9.43 -0.20 -0.46
C VAL A 17 -8.89 -1.43 0.24
N PHE A 18 -7.55 -1.50 0.40
CA PHE A 18 -6.91 -2.39 1.36
C PHE A 18 -6.42 -1.56 2.53
N THR A 19 -6.70 -2.02 3.74
CA THR A 19 -6.30 -1.35 4.98
C THR A 19 -5.54 -2.32 5.87
N PHE A 20 -4.41 -1.89 6.39
CA PHE A 20 -3.71 -2.58 7.48
C PHE A 20 -4.06 -1.86 8.78
N LYS A 21 -4.62 -2.59 9.72
CA LYS A 21 -4.99 -1.99 11.01
C LYS A 21 -4.80 -2.99 12.15
N ASN A 22 -4.59 -2.46 13.33
CA ASN A 22 -4.68 -3.23 14.57
C ASN A 22 -5.81 -2.67 15.43
N ASP A 23 -5.93 -3.16 16.67
CA ASP A 23 -7.03 -2.76 17.55
C ASP A 23 -7.06 -1.27 17.84
N ASN A 24 -5.93 -0.61 17.73
CA ASN A 24 -5.78 0.77 18.20
C ASN A 24 -5.58 1.78 17.10
N THR A 25 -5.14 1.35 15.90
CA THR A 25 -4.78 2.32 14.88
C THR A 25 -4.73 1.70 13.48
N THR A 26 -4.82 2.56 12.48
CA THR A 26 -4.56 2.21 11.09
C THR A 26 -3.07 2.35 10.81
N LEU A 27 -2.45 1.28 10.33
CA LEU A 27 -1.04 1.31 9.94
C LEU A 27 -0.86 1.96 8.58
N GLY A 28 -1.78 1.69 7.67
CA GLY A 28 -1.77 2.26 6.33
C GLY A 28 -2.93 1.75 5.50
N PHE A 29 -3.16 2.40 4.36
CA PHE A 29 -4.18 1.94 3.42
C PHE A 29 -3.84 2.36 2.00
N VAL A 30 -4.47 1.70 1.04
CA VAL A 30 -4.35 2.04 -0.36
C VAL A 30 -5.74 2.02 -0.98
N ARG A 31 -6.05 3.06 -1.75
CA ARG A 31 -7.27 3.12 -2.55
C ARG A 31 -6.89 2.92 -4.01
N PHE A 32 -7.62 2.06 -4.70
CA PHE A 32 -7.31 1.69 -6.07
C PHE A 32 -8.58 1.44 -6.87
N ASN A 33 -8.47 1.46 -8.19
CA ASN A 33 -9.58 1.14 -9.06
C ASN A 33 -9.40 -0.26 -9.68
N LYS A 34 -10.37 -0.68 -10.49
CA LYS A 34 -10.43 -2.03 -11.05
C LYS A 34 -9.28 -2.34 -12.00
N ILE A 35 -8.65 -1.32 -12.58
CA ILE A 35 -7.57 -1.51 -13.52
C ILE A 35 -6.19 -1.35 -12.89
N GLY A 36 -6.12 -1.31 -11.57
CA GLY A 36 -4.85 -1.28 -10.85
C GLY A 36 -4.26 0.11 -10.64
N GLU A 37 -4.99 1.16 -10.97
CA GLU A 37 -4.51 2.51 -10.73
C GLU A 37 -4.66 2.85 -9.25
N ILE A 38 -3.59 3.39 -8.68
CA ILE A 38 -3.56 3.78 -7.27
C ILE A 38 -4.06 5.23 -7.17
N GLU A 39 -5.18 5.40 -6.49
CA GLU A 39 -5.76 6.72 -6.27
C GLU A 39 -5.14 7.42 -5.07
N TYR A 40 -4.79 6.64 -4.04
CA TYR A 40 -4.17 7.19 -2.85
C TYR A 40 -3.48 6.08 -2.07
N ILE A 41 -2.36 6.41 -1.45
CA ILE A 41 -1.67 5.48 -0.54
C ILE A 41 -1.21 6.26 0.69
N PHE A 42 -1.43 5.67 1.85
CA PHE A 42 -1.07 6.27 3.13
C PHE A 42 -0.39 5.23 4.00
N VAL A 43 0.70 5.63 4.65
CA VAL A 43 1.32 4.84 5.71
C VAL A 43 1.50 5.76 6.91
N ASN A 44 0.99 5.31 8.06
CA ASN A 44 1.11 6.07 9.29
C ASN A 44 2.60 6.34 9.57
N PRO A 45 2.97 7.61 9.85
CA PRO A 45 4.39 7.96 10.04
C PRO A 45 5.12 7.10 11.07
N ILE A 46 4.42 6.62 12.10
CA ILE A 46 5.02 5.77 13.12
C ILE A 46 5.53 4.45 12.54
N PHE A 47 4.90 3.99 11.45
CA PHE A 47 5.17 2.68 10.87
C PHE A 47 5.88 2.76 9.52
N ARG A 48 6.41 3.93 9.14
CA ARG A 48 7.11 4.09 7.87
C ARG A 48 8.44 3.35 7.87
N ASN A 49 8.96 3.12 6.67
CA ASN A 49 10.24 2.43 6.43
C ASN A 49 10.24 0.98 6.90
N GLN A 50 9.07 0.35 6.95
CA GLN A 50 8.94 -1.06 7.31
C GLN A 50 8.34 -1.90 6.19
N GLY A 51 8.25 -1.34 4.98
CA GLY A 51 7.77 -2.08 3.82
C GLY A 51 6.26 -2.18 3.70
N LEU A 52 5.50 -1.46 4.51
CA LEU A 52 4.04 -1.54 4.46
C LEU A 52 3.47 -1.06 3.13
N ALA A 53 4.01 0.04 2.60
CA ALA A 53 3.53 0.57 1.32
C ALA A 53 3.71 -0.44 0.19
N LYS A 54 4.85 -1.10 0.15
CA LYS A 54 5.11 -2.14 -0.86
C LYS A 54 4.15 -3.31 -0.70
N ARG A 55 3.86 -3.71 0.54
CA ARG A 55 2.90 -4.79 0.79
C ARG A 55 1.51 -4.43 0.32
N LEU A 56 1.08 -3.18 0.57
CA LEU A 56 -0.21 -2.70 0.09
C LEU A 56 -0.28 -2.75 -1.44
N LEU A 57 0.74 -2.26 -2.12
CA LEU A 57 0.76 -2.27 -3.58
C LEU A 57 0.79 -3.68 -4.15
N LYS A 58 1.49 -4.60 -3.50
CA LYS A 58 1.49 -6.00 -3.93
C LYS A 58 0.10 -6.62 -3.80
N LEU A 59 -0.64 -6.27 -2.77
CA LEU A 59 -2.02 -6.75 -2.62
C LEU A 59 -2.89 -6.25 -3.77
N VAL A 60 -2.74 -4.99 -4.16
CA VAL A 60 -3.48 -4.44 -5.30
C VAL A 60 -3.13 -5.19 -6.57
N LYS A 61 -1.84 -5.43 -6.80
CA LYS A 61 -1.39 -6.16 -7.99
C LYS A 61 -1.96 -7.57 -8.02
N GLN A 62 -1.96 -8.26 -6.89
CA GLN A 62 -2.54 -9.60 -6.79
C GLN A 62 -4.05 -9.57 -7.05
N LYS A 63 -4.73 -8.57 -6.52
CA LYS A 63 -6.19 -8.46 -6.65
C LYS A 63 -6.60 -8.15 -8.08
N THR A 64 -5.92 -7.22 -8.73
CA THR A 64 -6.32 -6.72 -10.04
C THR A 64 -5.65 -7.48 -11.19
N GLY A 65 -4.50 -8.10 -10.95
CA GLY A 65 -3.71 -8.74 -12.01
C GLY A 65 -3.11 -7.76 -13.00
N LYS A 66 -3.11 -6.46 -12.69
CA LYS A 66 -2.68 -5.41 -13.59
C LYS A 66 -1.40 -4.75 -13.09
N LYS A 67 -0.70 -4.05 -13.99
CA LYS A 67 0.42 -3.21 -13.56
C LYS A 67 -0.06 -2.13 -12.62
N ILE A 68 0.75 -1.84 -11.62
CA ILE A 68 0.47 -0.74 -10.70
C ILE A 68 0.79 0.57 -11.41
N VAL A 69 -0.16 1.48 -11.42
CA VAL A 69 -0.02 2.83 -11.98
C VAL A 69 -0.49 3.81 -10.92
N LEU A 70 0.31 4.82 -10.67
CA LEU A 70 -0.06 5.88 -9.72
C LEU A 70 -0.81 6.97 -10.46
N GLN A 71 -2.01 7.31 -9.97
CA GLN A 71 -2.78 8.42 -10.55
C GLN A 71 -2.16 9.75 -10.17
N GLU A 72 -2.26 10.70 -11.07
CA GLU A 72 -1.87 12.08 -10.80
C GLU A 72 -2.94 12.81 -9.98
N PRO A 73 -2.57 13.70 -9.06
CA PRO A 73 -1.19 14.01 -8.68
C PRO A 73 -0.60 12.90 -7.81
N ILE A 74 0.68 12.58 -8.07
CA ILE A 74 1.37 11.54 -7.33
C ILE A 74 1.78 12.08 -5.96
N SER A 75 1.41 11.36 -4.90
CA SER A 75 1.76 11.75 -3.54
C SER A 75 3.27 11.65 -3.30
N PRO A 76 3.83 12.34 -2.29
CA PRO A 76 5.24 12.18 -1.94
C PRO A 76 5.63 10.74 -1.67
N LEU A 77 4.76 9.98 -1.01
CA LEU A 77 5.02 8.56 -0.76
C LEU A 77 5.05 7.76 -2.06
N GLY A 78 4.10 8.03 -2.96
CA GLY A 78 4.07 7.39 -4.27
C GLY A 78 5.31 7.68 -5.07
N SER A 79 5.79 8.93 -5.05
CA SER A 79 7.01 9.31 -5.75
C SER A 79 8.21 8.51 -5.26
N LYS A 80 8.30 8.27 -3.97
CA LYS A 80 9.39 7.47 -3.41
C LYS A 80 9.30 6.01 -3.82
N LEU A 81 8.11 5.50 -4.11
CA LEU A 81 7.87 4.10 -4.44
C LEU A 81 8.03 3.79 -5.91
N ILE A 82 8.05 4.79 -6.79
CA ILE A 82 8.06 4.56 -8.24
C ILE A 82 9.15 3.58 -8.67
N ASN A 83 10.37 3.77 -8.20
CA ASN A 83 11.48 2.90 -8.60
C ASN A 83 11.26 1.45 -8.13
N SER A 84 10.72 1.28 -6.93
CA SER A 84 10.43 -0.04 -6.40
C SER A 84 9.32 -0.72 -7.17
N ILE A 85 8.29 0.04 -7.56
CA ILE A 85 7.18 -0.47 -8.35
C ILE A 85 7.65 -0.95 -9.73
N MET A 86 8.54 -0.20 -10.35
CA MET A 86 9.02 -0.54 -11.69
C MET A 86 9.74 -1.88 -11.73
N LYS A 87 10.34 -2.31 -10.63
CA LYS A 87 11.09 -3.56 -10.60
C LYS A 87 10.21 -4.79 -10.74
N TRP A 88 8.96 -4.73 -10.32
CA TRP A 88 8.08 -5.89 -10.34
C TRP A 88 6.76 -5.64 -11.08
N ASN A 89 6.69 -4.57 -11.79
CA ASN A 89 5.60 -4.33 -12.73
C ASN A 89 5.95 -4.95 -14.10
#